data_89ede8a12684e11557bc95727c21c08e
#
_entry.id   89ede8a12684e11557bc95727c21c08e
#
_cell.length_a   1.000
_cell.length_b   1.000
_cell.length_c   1.000
_cell.angle_alpha   90.00
_cell.angle_beta   90.00
_cell.angle_gamma   90.00
#
_symmetry.space_group_name_H-M   'P 1'
#
loop_
_entity.id
_entity.type
_entity.pdbx_description
1 polymer ?
#
loop_
_entity_poly.entity_id
_entity_poly.type
_entity_poly.pdbx_seq_one_letter_code
_entity_poly.pdbx_strand_id
1 'polypeptide(L)'
;IQKKAPLYETETDSVYTRDELYRMLYETLNKLPENYRTVFMKSFFEGKTHAEIAEEMNLSVKSINRYKQKTMELLRNELKDYLPLFLLFLSPEQL
;
A
#
# COMPACT_ATOMS: atom_id res chain seq x y z
N ILE A 1 -4.64 29.69 7.21
CA ILE A 1 -4.70 29.40 6.96
C ILE A 1 -4.66 29.14 6.36
N GLN A 2 -4.43 29.01 6.26
CA GLN A 2 -4.31 28.69 5.73
C GLN A 2 -4.60 28.04 5.23
N LYS A 3 -5.00 27.58 5.04
CA LYS A 3 -5.36 26.83 4.84
C LYS A 3 -5.82 26.55 3.97
N LYS A 4 -5.95 26.61 3.23
CA LYS A 4 -6.42 26.34 2.53
C LYS A 4 -5.94 25.74 1.52
N ALA A 5 -5.82 26.00 0.51
CA ALA A 5 -5.52 25.60 -0.70
C ALA A 5 -4.46 24.62 -0.72
N PRO A 6 -3.36 25.00 -0.93
CA PRO A 6 -2.35 24.03 -0.79
C PRO A 6 -2.60 23.48 0.51
N LEU A 7 -3.65 23.93 0.92
CA LEU A 7 -4.09 23.56 2.09
C LEU A 7 -4.01 22.13 2.27
N TYR A 8 -4.29 21.37 1.26
CA TYR A 8 -4.23 20.05 1.42
C TYR A 8 -2.91 19.50 1.58
N GLU A 9 -1.94 20.03 0.93
CA GLU A 9 -0.62 19.58 1.06
C GLU A 9 -0.09 19.86 2.43
N THR A 10 -0.26 21.09 2.87
CA THR A 10 0.29 21.52 4.15
C THR A 10 -0.45 20.91 5.31
N GLU A 11 -1.73 20.97 5.24
CA GLU A 11 -2.52 20.47 6.34
C GLU A 11 -2.41 18.98 6.48
N THR A 12 -2.34 18.29 5.36
CA THR A 12 -2.26 16.86 5.41
C THR A 12 -0.95 16.43 5.99
N ASP A 13 0.12 17.11 5.63
CA ASP A 13 1.41 16.81 6.19
C ASP A 13 1.43 17.06 7.69
N SER A 14 0.66 18.04 8.13
CA SER A 14 0.59 18.35 9.54
C SER A 14 -0.28 17.35 10.27
N VAL A 15 -1.34 16.91 9.62
CA VAL A 15 -2.33 16.07 10.25
C VAL A 15 -1.92 14.61 10.33
N TYR A 16 -1.29 14.11 9.27
CA TYR A 16 -0.94 12.70 9.22
C TYR A 16 0.55 12.48 9.26
N THR A 17 1.00 11.70 10.24
CA THR A 17 2.38 11.27 10.30
C THR A 17 2.53 10.01 9.45
N ARG A 18 3.78 9.63 9.23
CA ARG A 18 4.06 8.39 8.51
C ARG A 18 3.44 7.22 9.25
N ASP A 19 3.54 7.20 10.58
CA ASP A 19 2.99 6.11 11.35
C ASP A 19 1.49 6.03 11.23
N GLU A 20 0.82 7.16 11.18
CA GLU A 20 -0.62 7.17 11.02
C GLU A 20 -1.04 6.66 9.64
N LEU A 21 -0.28 7.03 8.61
CA LEU A 21 -0.57 6.55 7.26
C LEU A 21 -0.35 5.04 7.16
N TYR A 22 0.73 4.55 7.78
CA TYR A 22 0.98 3.12 7.78
C TYR A 22 -0.09 2.37 8.55
N ARG A 23 -0.59 2.95 9.65
CA ARG A 23 -1.66 2.32 10.39
C ARG A 23 -2.91 2.20 9.53
N MET A 24 -3.24 3.25 8.78
CA MET A 24 -4.39 3.21 7.88
C MET A 24 -4.20 2.14 6.82
N LEU A 25 -2.98 2.02 6.30
CA LEU A 25 -2.66 1.02 5.31
C LEU A 25 -2.86 -0.38 5.88
N TYR A 26 -2.31 -0.64 7.05
CA TYR A 26 -2.42 -1.95 7.66
C TYR A 26 -3.86 -2.30 8.02
N GLU A 27 -4.63 -1.32 8.47
CA GLU A 27 -6.03 -1.57 8.79
C GLU A 27 -6.80 -1.98 7.54
N THR A 28 -6.49 -1.33 6.42
CA THR A 28 -7.14 -1.70 5.17
C THR A 28 -6.70 -3.08 4.71
N LEU A 29 -5.41 -3.38 4.82
CA LEU A 29 -4.90 -4.70 4.45
C LEU A 29 -5.53 -5.80 5.29
N ASN A 30 -5.83 -5.51 6.54
CA ASN A 30 -6.41 -6.50 7.41
C ASN A 30 -7.83 -6.90 7.05
N LYS A 31 -8.45 -6.18 6.12
CA LYS A 31 -9.76 -6.55 5.61
C LYS A 31 -9.65 -7.68 4.59
N LEU A 32 -8.44 -8.00 4.15
CA LEU A 32 -8.22 -9.02 3.15
C LEU A 32 -7.77 -10.33 3.75
N PRO A 33 -8.00 -11.44 3.05
CA PRO A 33 -7.47 -12.72 3.49
C PRO A 33 -5.95 -12.68 3.60
N GLU A 34 -5.40 -13.57 4.39
CA GLU A 34 -3.98 -13.56 4.71
C GLU A 34 -3.08 -13.60 3.48
N ASN A 35 -3.43 -14.40 2.49
CA ASN A 35 -2.59 -14.52 1.31
C ASN A 35 -2.42 -13.19 0.58
N TYR A 36 -3.49 -12.40 0.54
CA TYR A 36 -3.42 -11.09 -0.12
C TYR A 36 -2.46 -10.18 0.61
N ARG A 37 -2.58 -10.14 1.95
CA ARG A 37 -1.69 -9.30 2.75
C ARG A 37 -0.25 -9.73 2.61
N THR A 38 -0.01 -11.05 2.68
CA THR A 38 1.34 -11.58 2.60
C THR A 38 2.00 -11.22 1.27
N VAL A 39 1.27 -11.36 0.18
CA VAL A 39 1.80 -11.02 -1.13
C VAL A 39 2.16 -9.53 -1.18
N PHE A 40 1.28 -8.70 -0.67
CA PHE A 40 1.53 -7.26 -0.68
C PHE A 40 2.78 -6.93 0.13
N MET A 41 2.88 -7.48 1.33
CA MET A 41 4.02 -7.19 2.21
C MET A 41 5.33 -7.66 1.59
N LYS A 42 5.34 -8.85 1.01
CA LYS A 42 6.55 -9.36 0.40
C LYS A 42 6.94 -8.55 -0.83
N SER A 43 5.96 -8.10 -1.58
CA SER A 43 6.23 -7.34 -2.79
C SER A 43 6.70 -5.93 -2.50
N PHE A 44 5.98 -5.22 -1.63
CA PHE A 44 6.25 -3.81 -1.43
C PHE A 44 7.23 -3.49 -0.32
N PHE A 45 7.25 -4.28 0.73
CA PHE A 45 8.13 -3.98 1.85
C PHE A 45 9.40 -4.81 1.84
N GLU A 46 9.35 -6.02 1.27
CA GLU A 46 10.52 -6.86 1.20
C GLU A 46 11.19 -6.82 -0.18
N GLY A 47 10.50 -6.22 -1.15
CA GLY A 47 11.10 -6.06 -2.47
C GLY A 47 11.24 -7.33 -3.27
N LYS A 48 10.47 -8.36 -2.96
CA LYS A 48 10.60 -9.64 -3.65
C LYS A 48 9.87 -9.63 -4.98
N THR A 49 10.40 -10.41 -5.92
CA THR A 49 9.75 -10.54 -7.22
C THR A 49 8.58 -11.49 -7.11
N HIS A 50 7.72 -11.47 -8.11
CA HIS A 50 6.57 -12.39 -8.12
C HIS A 50 7.04 -13.83 -8.12
N ALA A 51 8.14 -14.13 -8.83
CA ALA A 51 8.67 -15.49 -8.85
C ALA A 51 9.14 -15.94 -7.48
N GLU A 52 9.80 -15.04 -6.76
CA GLU A 52 10.28 -15.34 -5.43
C GLU A 52 9.14 -15.58 -4.47
N ILE A 53 8.11 -14.73 -4.56
CA ILE A 53 6.96 -14.85 -3.68
C ILE A 53 6.22 -16.15 -3.98
N ALA A 54 6.08 -16.46 -5.28
CA ALA A 54 5.38 -17.67 -5.70
C ALA A 54 6.06 -18.90 -5.11
N GLU A 55 7.38 -18.91 -5.13
CA GLU A 55 8.13 -20.03 -4.59
C GLU A 55 7.97 -20.13 -3.09
N GLU A 56 8.06 -19.01 -2.40
CA GLU A 56 7.94 -18.99 -0.94
C GLU A 56 6.57 -19.43 -0.48
N MET A 57 5.54 -19.04 -1.21
CA MET A 57 4.18 -19.32 -0.81
C MET A 57 3.62 -20.59 -1.46
N ASN A 58 4.42 -21.22 -2.31
CA ASN A 58 4.01 -22.42 -3.02
C ASN A 58 2.75 -22.17 -3.84
N LEU A 59 2.76 -21.07 -4.56
CA LEU A 59 1.65 -20.66 -5.43
C LEU A 59 2.21 -20.31 -6.79
N SER A 60 1.33 -20.20 -7.78
CA SER A 60 1.76 -19.84 -9.11
C SER A 60 2.01 -18.34 -9.19
N VAL A 61 2.87 -17.93 -10.12
CA VAL A 61 3.13 -16.53 -10.35
C VAL A 61 1.82 -15.81 -10.72
N LYS A 62 0.97 -16.50 -11.46
CA LYS A 62 -0.30 -15.92 -11.86
C LYS A 62 -1.17 -15.62 -10.64
N SER A 63 -1.17 -16.51 -9.65
CA SER A 63 -1.90 -16.27 -8.42
C SER A 63 -1.33 -15.07 -7.65
N ILE A 64 0.00 -14.98 -7.60
CA ILE A 64 0.66 -13.87 -6.91
C ILE A 64 0.25 -12.55 -7.56
N ASN A 65 0.28 -12.49 -8.88
CA ASN A 65 -0.08 -11.28 -9.59
C ASN A 65 -1.55 -10.93 -9.32
N ARG A 66 -2.41 -11.92 -9.30
CA ARG A 66 -3.83 -11.69 -9.03
C ARG A 66 -4.06 -11.14 -7.64
N TYR A 67 -3.39 -11.74 -6.64
CA TYR A 67 -3.52 -11.26 -5.27
C TYR A 67 -3.01 -9.83 -5.13
N LYS A 68 -1.88 -9.54 -5.78
CA LYS A 68 -1.32 -8.20 -5.71
C LYS A 68 -2.25 -7.18 -6.34
N GLN A 69 -2.82 -7.50 -7.49
CA GLN A 69 -3.71 -6.58 -8.17
C GLN A 69 -4.98 -6.33 -7.39
N LYS A 70 -5.54 -7.38 -6.79
CA LYS A 70 -6.74 -7.21 -5.98
C LYS A 70 -6.46 -6.35 -4.76
N THR A 71 -5.32 -6.55 -4.15
CA THR A 71 -4.94 -5.74 -2.99
C THR A 71 -4.77 -4.29 -3.39
N MET A 72 -4.09 -4.04 -4.52
CA MET A 72 -3.92 -2.68 -4.99
C MET A 72 -5.25 -2.02 -5.31
N GLU A 73 -6.18 -2.79 -5.84
CA GLU A 73 -7.49 -2.27 -6.18
C GLU A 73 -8.23 -1.84 -4.91
N LEU A 74 -8.17 -2.68 -3.86
CA LEU A 74 -8.80 -2.33 -2.59
C LEU A 74 -8.17 -1.09 -1.99
N LEU A 75 -6.84 -1.04 -1.99
CA LEU A 75 -6.15 0.11 -1.43
C LEU A 75 -6.53 1.38 -2.18
N ARG A 76 -6.61 1.29 -3.49
CA ARG A 76 -6.97 2.45 -4.31
C ARG A 76 -8.37 2.93 -3.95
N ASN A 77 -9.30 2.00 -3.76
CA ASN A 77 -10.67 2.37 -3.44
C ASN A 77 -10.83 2.92 -2.03
N GLU A 78 -10.14 2.30 -1.08
CA GLU A 78 -10.30 2.68 0.33
C GLU A 78 -9.48 3.90 0.72
N LEU A 79 -8.31 4.05 0.11
CA LEU A 79 -7.37 5.08 0.51
C LEU A 79 -7.07 6.09 -0.59
N LYS A 80 -7.96 6.22 -1.56
CA LYS A 80 -7.66 7.06 -2.71
C LYS A 80 -7.35 8.51 -2.35
N ASP A 81 -7.98 9.02 -1.31
CA ASP A 81 -7.74 10.40 -0.91
C ASP A 81 -6.38 10.59 -0.28
N TYR A 82 -5.76 9.48 0.12
CA TYR A 82 -4.46 9.52 0.78
C TYR A 82 -3.33 8.98 -0.08
N LEU A 83 -3.64 8.51 -1.30
CA LEU A 83 -2.61 7.95 -2.17
C LEU A 83 -1.44 8.89 -2.41
N PRO A 84 -1.65 10.18 -2.66
CA PRO A 84 -0.51 11.06 -2.86
C PRO A 84 0.43 11.09 -1.66
N LEU A 85 -0.11 10.95 -0.47
CA LEU A 85 0.71 10.93 0.74
C LEU A 85 1.53 9.67 0.83
N PHE A 86 0.95 8.53 0.44
CA PHE A 86 1.69 7.29 0.45
C PHE A 86 2.83 7.33 -0.54
N LEU A 87 2.65 8.04 -1.66
CA LEU A 87 3.71 8.17 -2.64
C LEU A 87 4.90 8.93 -2.09
N LEU A 88 4.68 9.79 -1.12
CA LEU A 88 5.77 10.54 -0.51
C LEU A 88 6.62 9.66 0.40
N PHE A 89 6.02 8.63 0.99
CA PHE A 89 6.71 7.81 1.97
C PHE A 89 7.20 6.49 1.41
N LEU A 90 6.71 6.06 0.27
CA LEU A 90 7.15 4.82 -0.34
C LEU A 90 8.22 5.12 -1.36
N SER A 91 9.21 4.26 -1.43
CA SER A 91 10.27 4.42 -2.40
C SER A 91 9.72 4.25 -3.79
N PRO A 92 10.18 5.05 -4.76
CA PRO A 92 9.72 4.90 -6.14
C PRO A 92 9.92 3.48 -6.67
N GLU A 93 10.92 2.77 -6.19
CA GLU A 93 11.16 1.42 -6.64
C GLU A 93 10.03 0.50 -6.25
N GLN A 94 9.24 0.87 -5.27
CA GLN A 94 8.17 0.03 -4.79
C GLN A 94 6.86 0.29 -5.51
N LEU A 95 6.84 1.32 -6.32
CA LEU A 95 5.64 1.67 -7.06
C LEU A 95 5.69 1.09 -8.45
#